data_475cceb2b4ade47d53d912a71a4a15ba
#
_entry.id   475cceb2b4ade47d53d912a71a4a15ba
#
_cell.length_a   1.000
_cell.length_b   1.000
_cell.length_c   1.000
_cell.angle_alpha   90.00
_cell.angle_beta   90.00
_cell.angle_gamma   90.00
#
_symmetry.space_group_name_H-M   'P 1'
#
loop_
_entity.id
_entity.type
_entity.pdbx_description
1 polymer ?
#
loop_
_entity_poly.entity_id
_entity_poly.type
_entity_poly.pdbx_seq_one_letter_code
_entity_poly.pdbx_strand_id
1 'polypeptide(L)'
;VVKLNIETNHATLAGHSMMHELEYASIQGVLGSIDANTGDLLLGWDTDQFPTDIYLTTQIMLVIMKQGGLQPGGTNFDAKVRRESIDPVDLFYAHIGGMDAFARGLKIAAAIRAEGVLDQFVTQRYSSYDAGIGQQIESGAAKFADLEAYMLEKGDAAPNSSGRQEMLEN
;
A
#
# COMPACT_ATOMS: atom_id res chain seq x y z
N VAL A 1 -2.68 22.89 5.56
CA VAL A 1 -2.17 21.96 4.51
C VAL A 1 -3.34 21.19 3.97
N VAL A 2 -3.52 21.15 2.64
CA VAL A 2 -4.54 20.33 1.99
C VAL A 2 -4.07 18.87 2.02
N LYS A 3 -4.99 17.95 2.31
CA LYS A 3 -4.77 16.52 2.27
C LYS A 3 -5.67 15.89 1.22
N LEU A 4 -5.27 14.73 0.73
CA LEU A 4 -6.04 13.95 -0.23
C LEU A 4 -7.00 13.01 0.48
N ASN A 5 -8.17 12.83 -0.11
CA ASN A 5 -9.09 11.73 0.15
C ASN A 5 -8.93 10.73 -1.00
N ILE A 6 -8.48 9.52 -0.69
CA ILE A 6 -8.18 8.50 -1.69
C ILE A 6 -9.31 7.47 -1.71
N GLU A 7 -9.85 7.24 -2.89
CA GLU A 7 -10.95 6.30 -3.09
C GLU A 7 -10.47 5.02 -3.76
N THR A 8 -10.83 3.88 -3.18
CA THR A 8 -10.40 2.56 -3.65
C THR A 8 -10.87 2.29 -5.08
N ASN A 9 -12.14 2.56 -5.35
CA ASN A 9 -12.71 2.28 -6.67
C ASN A 9 -12.06 3.14 -7.76
N HIS A 10 -11.83 4.41 -7.50
CA HIS A 10 -11.12 5.29 -8.43
C HIS A 10 -9.68 4.86 -8.70
N ALA A 11 -8.96 4.40 -7.68
CA ALA A 11 -7.61 3.87 -7.84
C ALA A 11 -7.58 2.67 -8.80
N THR A 12 -8.47 1.71 -8.57
CA THR A 12 -8.55 0.49 -9.40
C THR A 12 -9.04 0.76 -10.82
N LEU A 13 -9.97 1.69 -11.02
CA LEU A 13 -10.41 2.13 -12.36
C LEU A 13 -9.29 2.84 -13.14
N ALA A 14 -8.39 3.53 -12.44
CA ALA A 14 -7.20 4.13 -13.04
C ALA A 14 -6.11 3.11 -13.40
N GLY A 15 -6.32 1.83 -13.08
CA GLY A 15 -5.36 0.76 -13.33
C GLY A 15 -4.27 0.63 -12.26
N HIS A 16 -4.47 1.27 -11.10
CA HIS A 16 -3.58 1.17 -9.95
C HIS A 16 -4.15 0.25 -8.87
N SER A 17 -3.31 -0.26 -7.99
CA SER A 17 -3.80 -0.85 -6.74
C SER A 17 -4.09 0.25 -5.72
N MET A 18 -5.02 0.00 -4.80
CA MET A 18 -5.27 0.96 -3.71
C MET A 18 -4.02 1.16 -2.85
N MET A 19 -3.23 0.13 -2.64
CA MET A 19 -1.99 0.24 -1.88
C MET A 19 -0.98 1.20 -2.54
N HIS A 20 -0.86 1.16 -3.88
CA HIS A 20 -0.01 2.10 -4.61
C HIS A 20 -0.41 3.56 -4.35
N GLU A 21 -1.70 3.87 -4.47
CA GLU A 21 -2.20 5.23 -4.25
C GLU A 21 -1.95 5.71 -2.81
N LEU A 22 -2.23 4.86 -1.83
CA LEU A 22 -2.03 5.19 -0.42
C LEU A 22 -0.56 5.37 -0.04
N GLU A 23 0.32 4.45 -0.48
CA GLU A 23 1.76 4.57 -0.23
C GLU A 23 2.34 5.82 -0.86
N TYR A 24 1.96 6.13 -2.10
CA TYR A 24 2.42 7.34 -2.76
C TYR A 24 1.97 8.60 -2.02
N ALA A 25 0.69 8.68 -1.67
CA ALA A 25 0.15 9.82 -0.91
C ALA A 25 0.77 9.93 0.50
N SER A 26 1.05 8.80 1.14
CA SER A 26 1.72 8.74 2.44
C SER A 26 3.16 9.24 2.38
N ILE A 27 3.95 8.79 1.39
CA ILE A 27 5.34 9.22 1.16
C ILE A 27 5.40 10.74 0.90
N GLN A 28 4.43 11.26 0.15
CA GLN A 28 4.33 12.71 -0.12
C GLN A 28 3.77 13.52 1.07
N GLY A 29 3.38 12.86 2.14
CA GLY A 29 2.83 13.51 3.34
C GLY A 29 1.45 14.14 3.12
N VAL A 30 0.71 13.70 2.10
CA VAL A 30 -0.59 14.28 1.72
C VAL A 30 -1.79 13.35 1.95
N LEU A 31 -1.60 12.12 2.39
CA LEU A 31 -2.69 11.23 2.72
C LEU A 31 -3.46 11.76 3.93
N GLY A 32 -4.77 11.95 3.78
CA GLY A 32 -5.65 12.48 4.83
C GLY A 32 -6.82 11.59 5.17
N SER A 33 -7.54 11.12 4.17
CA SER A 33 -8.71 10.25 4.37
C SER A 33 -8.85 9.23 3.25
N ILE A 34 -9.77 8.29 3.45
CA ILE A 34 -10.01 7.19 2.53
C ILE A 34 -11.50 7.01 2.37
N ASP A 35 -11.96 6.97 1.12
CA ASP A 35 -13.26 6.43 0.75
C ASP A 35 -13.12 4.93 0.48
N ALA A 36 -13.56 4.18 1.48
CA ALA A 36 -13.43 2.73 1.51
C ALA A 36 -14.61 2.08 0.79
N ASN A 37 -14.45 1.87 -0.48
CA ASN A 37 -15.38 1.15 -1.33
C ASN A 37 -14.63 0.15 -2.21
N THR A 38 -15.35 -0.53 -3.09
CA THR A 38 -14.79 -1.36 -4.15
C THR A 38 -15.67 -1.26 -5.38
N GLY A 39 -15.10 -1.59 -6.53
CA GLY A 39 -15.81 -1.64 -7.79
C GLY A 39 -15.71 -3.01 -8.44
N ASP A 40 -16.39 -3.17 -9.55
CA ASP A 40 -16.26 -4.32 -10.43
C ASP A 40 -15.32 -3.99 -11.58
N LEU A 41 -14.12 -4.55 -11.54
CA LEU A 41 -13.08 -4.32 -12.54
C LEU A 41 -13.50 -4.77 -13.95
N LEU A 42 -14.38 -5.76 -14.05
CA LEU A 42 -14.88 -6.24 -15.34
C LEU A 42 -15.88 -5.27 -15.97
N LEU A 43 -16.67 -4.59 -15.15
CA LEU A 43 -17.59 -3.54 -15.63
C LEU A 43 -16.83 -2.28 -16.05
N GLY A 44 -15.69 -2.03 -15.45
CA GLY A 44 -14.82 -0.89 -15.76
C GLY A 44 -15.43 0.45 -15.40
N TRP A 45 -16.32 0.50 -14.41
CA TRP A 45 -16.89 1.74 -13.91
C TRP A 45 -17.21 1.69 -12.42
N ASP A 46 -17.51 2.85 -11.89
CA ASP A 46 -17.70 3.10 -10.49
C ASP A 46 -19.01 2.49 -9.97
N THR A 47 -18.88 1.45 -9.16
CA THR A 47 -20.02 0.72 -8.61
C THR A 47 -20.22 0.93 -7.11
N ASP A 48 -19.33 1.62 -6.42
CA ASP A 48 -19.41 2.02 -5.01
C ASP A 48 -19.94 0.91 -4.09
N GLN A 49 -19.26 -0.23 -4.10
CA GLN A 49 -19.64 -1.36 -3.26
C GLN A 49 -18.96 -1.28 -1.89
N PHE A 50 -19.67 -1.70 -0.83
CA PHE A 50 -19.05 -1.85 0.48
C PHE A 50 -17.89 -2.85 0.42
N PRO A 51 -16.75 -2.55 1.05
CA PRO A 51 -15.57 -3.40 1.01
C PRO A 51 -15.79 -4.68 1.82
N THR A 52 -15.41 -5.81 1.24
CA THR A 52 -15.50 -7.14 1.89
C THR A 52 -14.21 -7.93 1.78
N ASP A 53 -13.24 -7.45 1.00
CA ASP A 53 -11.97 -8.12 0.76
C ASP A 53 -10.99 -7.85 1.92
N ILE A 54 -10.64 -8.93 2.64
CA ILE A 54 -9.74 -8.85 3.79
C ILE A 54 -8.30 -8.56 3.36
N TYR A 55 -7.86 -9.04 2.21
CA TYR A 55 -6.52 -8.73 1.69
C TYR A 55 -6.39 -7.24 1.40
N LEU A 56 -7.36 -6.67 0.70
CA LEU A 56 -7.40 -5.24 0.41
C LEU A 56 -7.40 -4.40 1.70
N THR A 57 -8.28 -4.72 2.64
CA THR A 57 -8.37 -3.97 3.89
C THR A 57 -7.12 -4.12 4.76
N THR A 58 -6.44 -5.29 4.70
CA THR A 58 -5.14 -5.48 5.37
C THR A 58 -4.07 -4.56 4.77
N GLN A 59 -3.97 -4.49 3.45
CA GLN A 59 -3.02 -3.60 2.77
C GLN A 59 -3.27 -2.13 3.11
N ILE A 60 -4.53 -1.70 3.10
CA ILE A 60 -4.91 -0.34 3.50
C ILE A 60 -4.47 -0.05 4.94
N MET A 61 -4.76 -0.97 5.87
CA MET A 61 -4.39 -0.80 7.28
C MET A 61 -2.88 -0.81 7.52
N LEU A 62 -2.10 -1.55 6.74
CA LEU A 62 -0.63 -1.50 6.82
C LEU A 62 -0.11 -0.09 6.52
N VAL A 63 -0.60 0.55 5.46
CA VAL A 63 -0.20 1.92 5.10
C VAL A 63 -0.62 2.93 6.17
N ILE A 64 -1.89 2.86 6.62
CA ILE A 64 -2.41 3.75 7.67
C ILE A 64 -1.58 3.64 8.95
N MET A 65 -1.28 2.41 9.38
CA MET A 65 -0.49 2.17 10.59
C MET A 65 0.96 2.63 10.43
N LYS A 66 1.56 2.46 9.25
CA LYS A 66 2.92 2.92 8.92
C LYS A 66 3.01 4.43 8.99
N GLN A 67 2.01 5.14 8.48
CA GLN A 67 1.92 6.59 8.52
C GLN A 67 1.67 7.13 9.96
N GLY A 68 1.13 6.33 10.85
CA GLY A 68 0.76 6.74 12.21
C GLY A 68 -0.71 7.18 12.35
N GLY A 69 -1.55 6.79 11.42
CA GLY A 69 -2.99 7.10 11.41
C GLY A 69 -3.39 8.11 10.33
N LEU A 70 -4.68 8.44 10.30
CA LEU A 70 -5.27 9.42 9.39
C LEU A 70 -5.70 10.65 10.20
N GLN A 71 -4.88 11.69 10.23
CA GLN A 71 -5.22 12.91 10.96
C GLN A 71 -4.93 14.16 10.11
N PRO A 72 -5.92 15.04 9.99
CA PRO A 72 -7.24 15.11 10.67
C PRO A 72 -8.36 14.30 10.01
N GLY A 73 -8.07 13.38 9.10
CA GLY A 73 -9.05 12.59 8.35
C GLY A 73 -9.48 11.28 9.02
N GLY A 74 -10.02 10.38 8.21
CA GLY A 74 -10.52 9.08 8.65
C GLY A 74 -10.85 8.18 7.47
N THR A 75 -11.42 7.02 7.76
CA THR A 75 -11.94 6.09 6.77
C THR A 75 -13.46 6.12 6.81
N ASN A 76 -14.08 6.43 5.69
CA ASN A 76 -15.53 6.42 5.50
C ASN A 76 -15.90 5.48 4.35
N PHE A 77 -17.17 5.10 4.30
CA PHE A 77 -17.71 4.39 3.17
C PHE A 77 -18.38 5.38 2.22
N ASP A 78 -17.79 5.59 1.06
CA ASP A 78 -18.50 6.16 -0.08
C ASP A 78 -19.05 4.98 -0.89
N ALA A 79 -20.16 4.41 -0.38
CA ALA A 79 -20.67 3.15 -0.88
C ALA A 79 -22.19 3.07 -0.77
N LYS A 80 -22.77 2.26 -1.62
CA LYS A 80 -24.21 2.00 -1.65
C LYS A 80 -24.49 0.50 -1.59
N VAL A 81 -25.71 0.16 -1.14
CA VAL A 81 -26.17 -1.21 -1.12
C VAL A 81 -26.29 -1.72 -2.55
N ARG A 82 -25.76 -2.92 -2.79
CA ARG A 82 -25.77 -3.54 -4.13
C ARG A 82 -27.20 -3.70 -4.64
N ARG A 83 -27.35 -3.59 -5.96
CA ARG A 83 -28.63 -3.74 -6.67
C ARG A 83 -29.71 -2.82 -6.14
N GLU A 84 -29.31 -1.70 -5.55
CA GLU A 84 -30.23 -0.70 -5.02
C GLU A 84 -31.34 -1.31 -4.14
N SER A 85 -30.94 -2.23 -3.24
CA SER A 85 -31.86 -2.82 -2.28
C SER A 85 -32.62 -1.74 -1.49
N ILE A 86 -33.89 -1.90 -1.38
CA ILE A 86 -34.79 -1.03 -0.58
C ILE A 86 -35.09 -1.62 0.79
N ASP A 87 -34.54 -2.79 1.11
CA ASP A 87 -34.75 -3.42 2.41
C ASP A 87 -33.85 -2.73 3.44
N PRO A 88 -34.40 -2.11 4.48
CA PRO A 88 -33.59 -1.42 5.50
C PRO A 88 -32.57 -2.31 6.20
N VAL A 89 -32.80 -3.62 6.30
CA VAL A 89 -31.87 -4.54 6.94
C VAL A 89 -30.54 -4.66 6.14
N ASP A 90 -30.60 -4.52 4.83
CA ASP A 90 -29.43 -4.59 3.98
C ASP A 90 -28.43 -3.46 4.23
N LEU A 91 -28.92 -2.29 4.67
CA LEU A 91 -28.02 -1.19 5.10
C LEU A 91 -27.17 -1.61 6.30
N PHE A 92 -27.76 -2.31 7.25
CA PHE A 92 -27.01 -2.80 8.42
C PHE A 92 -26.03 -3.89 8.03
N TYR A 93 -26.43 -4.85 7.21
CA TYR A 93 -25.50 -5.88 6.72
C TYR A 93 -24.34 -5.29 5.96
N ALA A 94 -24.57 -4.34 5.08
CA ALA A 94 -23.54 -3.70 4.28
C ALA A 94 -22.53 -2.94 5.15
N HIS A 95 -23.01 -2.07 6.05
CA HIS A 95 -22.15 -1.28 6.93
C HIS A 95 -21.39 -2.15 7.93
N ILE A 96 -22.04 -3.10 8.57
CA ILE A 96 -21.42 -4.02 9.53
C ILE A 96 -20.37 -4.87 8.80
N GLY A 97 -20.70 -5.41 7.62
CA GLY A 97 -19.79 -6.20 6.81
C GLY A 97 -18.53 -5.43 6.43
N GLY A 98 -18.67 -4.18 6.00
CA GLY A 98 -17.56 -3.30 5.67
C GLY A 98 -16.69 -2.98 6.90
N MET A 99 -17.32 -2.63 8.03
CA MET A 99 -16.59 -2.40 9.30
C MET A 99 -15.84 -3.65 9.79
N ASP A 100 -16.48 -4.81 9.69
CA ASP A 100 -15.86 -6.09 10.05
C ASP A 100 -14.68 -6.43 9.15
N ALA A 101 -14.77 -6.16 7.85
CA ALA A 101 -13.65 -6.35 6.93
C ALA A 101 -12.45 -5.48 7.32
N PHE A 102 -12.66 -4.21 7.65
CA PHE A 102 -11.61 -3.32 8.13
C PHE A 102 -11.08 -3.72 9.51
N ALA A 103 -11.93 -4.14 10.44
CA ALA A 103 -11.50 -4.60 11.76
C ALA A 103 -10.61 -5.87 11.66
N ARG A 104 -10.94 -6.78 10.75
CA ARG A 104 -10.11 -7.96 10.46
C ARG A 104 -8.80 -7.56 9.80
N GLY A 105 -8.85 -6.70 8.79
CA GLY A 105 -7.67 -6.15 8.13
C GLY A 105 -6.72 -5.47 9.12
N LEU A 106 -7.24 -4.66 10.03
CA LEU A 106 -6.45 -4.01 11.08
C LEU A 106 -5.75 -5.03 12.01
N LYS A 107 -6.45 -6.07 12.44
CA LYS A 107 -5.85 -7.13 13.28
C LYS A 107 -4.72 -7.85 12.56
N ILE A 108 -4.91 -8.19 11.29
CA ILE A 108 -3.89 -8.86 10.48
C ILE A 108 -2.70 -7.94 10.26
N ALA A 109 -2.95 -6.68 9.86
CA ALA A 109 -1.90 -5.68 9.68
C ALA A 109 -1.07 -5.45 10.96
N ALA A 110 -1.73 -5.42 12.12
CA ALA A 110 -1.05 -5.29 13.40
C ALA A 110 -0.14 -6.49 13.69
N ALA A 111 -0.57 -7.71 13.38
CA ALA A 111 0.24 -8.93 13.53
C ALA A 111 1.46 -8.90 12.58
N ILE A 112 1.25 -8.61 11.29
CA ILE A 112 2.33 -8.49 10.30
C ILE A 112 3.38 -7.46 10.75
N ARG A 113 2.95 -6.32 11.25
CA ARG A 113 3.87 -5.29 11.77
C ARG A 113 4.61 -5.72 13.02
N ALA A 114 3.94 -6.43 13.91
CA ALA A 114 4.57 -6.94 15.13
C ALA A 114 5.66 -7.99 14.82
N GLU A 115 5.47 -8.80 13.79
CA GLU A 115 6.47 -9.76 13.30
C GLU A 115 7.65 -9.06 12.59
N GLY A 116 7.41 -7.91 11.96
CA GLY A 116 8.43 -7.08 11.33
C GLY A 116 9.04 -7.66 10.05
N VAL A 117 8.48 -8.73 9.50
CA VAL A 117 9.06 -9.45 8.34
C VAL A 117 9.15 -8.57 7.11
N LEU A 118 8.11 -7.79 6.80
CA LEU A 118 8.10 -6.92 5.63
C LEU A 118 9.11 -5.77 5.78
N ASP A 119 9.17 -5.13 6.94
CA ASP A 119 10.10 -4.03 7.20
C ASP A 119 11.56 -4.51 7.16
N GLN A 120 11.85 -5.69 7.74
CA GLN A 120 13.17 -6.32 7.67
C GLN A 120 13.56 -6.67 6.24
N PHE A 121 12.63 -7.19 5.44
CA PHE A 121 12.87 -7.50 4.04
C PHE A 121 13.26 -6.25 3.24
N VAL A 122 12.51 -5.16 3.39
CA VAL A 122 12.80 -3.88 2.71
C VAL A 122 14.16 -3.34 3.15
N THR A 123 14.42 -3.31 4.47
CA THR A 123 15.70 -2.86 5.02
C THR A 123 16.87 -3.67 4.46
N GLN A 124 16.75 -4.99 4.45
CA GLN A 124 17.80 -5.87 3.91
C GLN A 124 18.01 -5.68 2.41
N ARG A 125 16.91 -5.52 1.65
CA ARG A 125 16.97 -5.33 0.19
C ARG A 125 17.77 -4.09 -0.19
N TYR A 126 17.62 -3.01 0.56
CA TYR A 126 18.25 -1.72 0.26
C TYR A 126 19.50 -1.43 1.08
N SER A 127 19.94 -2.36 1.93
CA SER A 127 21.09 -2.16 2.82
C SER A 127 22.41 -1.83 2.10
N SER A 128 22.54 -2.18 0.81
CA SER A 128 23.71 -1.80 0.01
C SER A 128 23.85 -0.29 -0.20
N TYR A 129 22.77 0.48 0.01
CA TYR A 129 22.81 1.95 -0.06
C TYR A 129 23.25 2.60 1.25
N ASP A 130 23.33 1.83 2.34
CA ASP A 130 23.71 2.36 3.66
C ASP A 130 25.23 2.52 3.83
N ALA A 131 26.05 1.95 2.93
CA ALA A 131 27.50 1.98 3.03
C ALA A 131 28.18 1.94 1.66
N GLY A 132 29.50 2.24 1.65
CA GLY A 132 30.35 2.09 0.47
C GLY A 132 29.90 2.94 -0.72
N ILE A 133 29.97 2.36 -1.92
CA ILE A 133 29.58 3.05 -3.16
C ILE A 133 28.08 3.40 -3.19
N GLY A 134 27.21 2.57 -2.59
CA GLY A 134 25.80 2.84 -2.50
C GLY A 134 25.49 4.12 -1.72
N GLN A 135 26.14 4.32 -0.58
CA GLN A 135 26.02 5.55 0.21
C GLN A 135 26.54 6.79 -0.57
N GLN A 136 27.61 6.62 -1.35
CA GLN A 136 28.11 7.71 -2.19
C GLN A 136 27.14 8.07 -3.33
N ILE A 137 26.43 7.08 -3.88
CA ILE A 137 25.37 7.32 -4.86
C ILE A 137 24.22 8.10 -4.22
N GLU A 138 23.70 7.64 -3.10
CA GLU A 138 22.60 8.29 -2.38
C GLU A 138 22.90 9.73 -1.97
N SER A 139 24.11 9.98 -1.48
CA SER A 139 24.55 11.32 -1.11
C SER A 139 24.91 12.23 -2.30
N GLY A 140 24.92 11.70 -3.53
CA GLY A 140 25.38 12.43 -4.71
C GLY A 140 26.90 12.70 -4.75
N ALA A 141 27.67 12.05 -3.89
CA ALA A 141 29.14 12.19 -3.87
C ALA A 141 29.81 11.45 -5.03
N ALA A 142 29.28 10.28 -5.44
CA ALA A 142 29.80 9.53 -6.57
C ALA A 142 29.52 10.22 -7.90
N LYS A 143 30.53 10.30 -8.75
CA LYS A 143 30.45 10.76 -10.14
C LYS A 143 30.53 9.54 -11.08
N PHE A 144 30.19 9.72 -12.35
CA PHE A 144 30.26 8.63 -13.32
C PHE A 144 31.65 7.99 -13.41
N ALA A 145 32.72 8.78 -13.31
CA ALA A 145 34.09 8.25 -13.32
C ALA A 145 34.39 7.38 -12.09
N ASP A 146 33.81 7.71 -10.93
CA ASP A 146 33.97 6.90 -9.70
C ASP A 146 33.24 5.56 -9.83
N LEU A 147 32.06 5.57 -10.46
CA LEU A 147 31.28 4.36 -10.73
C LEU A 147 31.99 3.46 -11.75
N GLU A 148 32.54 4.04 -12.82
CA GLU A 148 33.35 3.31 -13.80
C GLU A 148 34.55 2.65 -13.12
N ALA A 149 35.33 3.41 -12.34
CA ALA A 149 36.47 2.90 -11.62
C ALA A 149 36.10 1.76 -10.66
N TYR A 150 34.98 1.92 -9.95
CA TYR A 150 34.45 0.88 -9.06
C TYR A 150 34.11 -0.40 -9.83
N MET A 151 33.44 -0.30 -10.97
CA MET A 151 33.09 -1.46 -11.78
C MET A 151 34.30 -2.14 -12.41
N LEU A 152 35.29 -1.38 -12.85
CA LEU A 152 36.55 -1.93 -13.37
C LEU A 152 37.35 -2.69 -12.29
N GLU A 153 37.27 -2.21 -11.05
CA GLU A 153 37.92 -2.89 -9.91
C GLU A 153 37.18 -4.17 -9.49
N LYS A 154 35.85 -4.11 -9.39
CA LYS A 154 35.01 -5.20 -8.86
C LYS A 154 34.63 -6.25 -9.90
N GLY A 155 34.63 -5.89 -11.18
CA GLY A 155 34.13 -6.73 -12.26
C GLY A 155 32.61 -6.79 -12.29
N ASP A 156 32.06 -7.75 -13.03
CA ASP A 156 30.62 -7.91 -13.20
C ASP A 156 29.92 -8.23 -11.88
N ALA A 157 28.74 -7.63 -11.70
CA ALA A 157 27.92 -7.89 -10.54
C ALA A 157 27.43 -9.35 -10.53
N ALA A 158 27.64 -10.05 -9.42
CA ALA A 158 27.06 -11.38 -9.23
C ALA A 158 25.54 -11.26 -9.08
N PRO A 159 24.74 -12.02 -9.85
CA PRO A 159 23.29 -12.00 -9.71
C PRO A 159 22.89 -12.61 -8.36
N ASN A 160 21.85 -12.07 -7.74
CA ASN A 160 21.20 -12.69 -6.61
C ASN A 160 20.56 -14.01 -7.01
N SER A 161 20.54 -14.99 -6.11
CA SER A 161 20.03 -16.35 -6.38
C SER A 161 18.55 -16.39 -6.73
N SER A 162 17.75 -15.52 -6.15
CA SER A 162 16.34 -15.33 -6.52
C SER A 162 15.84 -13.98 -6.04
N GLY A 163 14.77 -13.49 -6.67
CA GLY A 163 14.04 -12.31 -6.19
C GLY A 163 13.17 -12.57 -4.96
N ARG A 164 13.13 -13.81 -4.46
CA ARG A 164 12.25 -14.25 -3.38
C ARG A 164 10.76 -13.99 -3.67
N GLN A 165 10.41 -14.04 -4.95
CA GLN A 165 9.05 -13.77 -5.44
C GLN A 165 8.02 -14.62 -4.73
N GLU A 166 8.23 -15.94 -4.72
CA GLU A 166 7.31 -16.89 -4.08
C GLU A 166 7.08 -16.58 -2.60
N MET A 167 8.12 -16.19 -1.89
CA MET A 167 7.99 -15.84 -0.47
C MET A 167 7.18 -14.56 -0.26
N LEU A 168 7.24 -13.62 -1.20
CA LEU A 168 6.54 -12.34 -1.08
C LEU A 168 5.09 -12.41 -1.55
N GLU A 169 4.76 -13.37 -2.42
CA GLU A 169 3.40 -13.55 -2.94
C GLU A 169 2.54 -14.47 -2.06
N ASN A 170 3.15 -15.23 -1.15
CA ASN A 170 2.45 -16.15 -0.24
C ASN A 170 2.45 -15.67 1.21
#